data_e73e258d4452d1e14bfbf2e43be12d71
#
_entry.id   e73e258d4452d1e14bfbf2e43be12d71
#
_cell.length_a   1.000
_cell.length_b   1.000
_cell.length_c   1.000
_cell.angle_alpha   90.00
_cell.angle_beta   90.00
_cell.angle_gamma   90.00
#
_symmetry.space_group_name_H-M   'P 1'
#
loop_
_entity.id
_entity.type
_entity.pdbx_description
1 polymer ?
#
loop_
_entity_poly.entity_id
_entity_poly.type
_entity_poly.pdbx_seq_one_letter_code
_entity_poly.pdbx_strand_id
1 'polypeptide(L)'
;MEALRTEERAVRDWWGRLGLPGLVDIHTHFLPPPVMAKVRAQFDAAGPLIGRPWPLHYRDTDDVLVETLRSFGVARFTALAYAHKPGMADWLNQWAAEFADRVPEALVCGTFFPEESAAAYVAARLDTIEVFKIHVQVGNFSPLDLLLDETWGLVAEAGTPVVIHAGSGPVPAAYTGPGPVGELLSRHPRLRLVIAHLGAPEYAEFLALAESHERVHLDTTMAFTDFFSEMGGVFPAELSPRLRDLGLGGKVLLGSDFPNIPYPYLHQLESLRRLELGDDWLRAVAHDNARALLGPPKTM
;
A
#
# COMPACT_ATOMS: atom_id res chain seq x y z
N MET A 1 23.54 12.43 7.08
CA MET A 1 24.18 11.14 7.49
C MET A 1 23.92 10.81 8.96
N GLU A 2 24.16 11.74 9.91
CA GLU A 2 23.94 11.45 11.35
C GLU A 2 22.46 11.23 11.68
N ALA A 3 21.55 12.06 11.15
CA ALA A 3 20.11 11.91 11.33
C ALA A 3 19.59 10.55 10.83
N LEU A 4 20.03 10.11 9.65
CA LEU A 4 19.62 8.81 9.08
C LEU A 4 20.14 7.63 9.94
N ARG A 5 21.37 7.69 10.44
CA ARG A 5 21.91 6.67 11.35
C ARG A 5 21.15 6.59 12.68
N THR A 6 20.67 7.74 13.16
CA THR A 6 19.86 7.81 14.37
C THR A 6 18.50 7.18 14.13
N GLU A 7 17.88 7.46 12.99
CA GLU A 7 16.61 6.86 12.58
C GLU A 7 16.75 5.35 12.37
N GLU A 8 17.78 4.91 11.65
CA GLU A 8 18.10 3.49 11.45
C GLU A 8 18.12 2.71 12.77
N ARG A 9 18.87 3.21 13.75
CA ARG A 9 18.95 2.59 15.08
C ARG A 9 17.58 2.54 15.74
N ALA A 10 16.83 3.64 15.71
CA ALA A 10 15.53 3.73 16.36
C ALA A 10 14.49 2.79 15.72
N VAL A 11 14.49 2.67 14.36
CA VAL A 11 13.63 1.72 13.64
C VAL A 11 13.99 0.29 14.01
N ARG A 12 15.29 -0.06 14.03
CA ARG A 12 15.75 -1.41 14.43
C ARG A 12 15.41 -1.72 15.88
N ASP A 13 15.58 -0.76 16.78
CA ASP A 13 15.20 -0.92 18.19
C ASP A 13 13.68 -1.10 18.34
N TRP A 14 12.87 -0.44 17.48
CA TRP A 14 11.42 -0.56 17.52
C TRP A 14 10.95 -1.98 17.28
N TRP A 15 11.33 -2.61 16.15
CA TRP A 15 10.91 -3.97 15.84
C TRP A 15 11.72 -5.03 16.60
N GLY A 16 12.98 -4.72 16.98
CA GLY A 16 13.80 -5.61 17.80
C GLY A 16 13.21 -5.88 19.18
N ARG A 17 12.59 -4.87 19.81
CA ARG A 17 11.87 -5.04 21.11
C ARG A 17 10.67 -5.97 20.99
N LEU A 18 10.08 -6.06 19.81
CA LEU A 18 8.99 -6.98 19.52
C LEU A 18 9.48 -8.39 19.20
N GLY A 19 10.80 -8.63 19.12
CA GLY A 19 11.38 -9.92 18.74
C GLY A 19 11.16 -10.30 17.28
N LEU A 20 10.88 -9.32 16.40
CA LEU A 20 10.67 -9.55 14.98
C LEU A 20 12.02 -9.78 14.26
N PRO A 21 12.05 -10.55 13.16
CA PRO A 21 13.25 -10.71 12.32
C PRO A 21 13.45 -9.53 11.35
N GLY A 22 12.52 -8.58 11.29
CA GLY A 22 12.47 -7.42 10.43
C GLY A 22 11.04 -7.00 10.15
N LEU A 23 10.86 -6.01 9.29
CA LEU A 23 9.56 -5.48 8.88
C LEU A 23 9.16 -6.03 7.49
N VAL A 24 7.86 -6.11 7.23
CA VAL A 24 7.31 -6.35 5.89
C VAL A 24 6.38 -5.20 5.56
N ASP A 25 6.78 -4.36 4.60
CA ASP A 25 6.06 -3.16 4.21
C ASP A 25 5.37 -3.37 2.86
N ILE A 26 4.05 -3.48 2.87
CA ILE A 26 3.28 -3.78 1.66
C ILE A 26 2.82 -2.55 0.88
N HIS A 27 3.23 -1.35 1.31
CA HIS A 27 2.86 -0.13 0.62
C HIS A 27 4.03 0.85 0.55
N THR A 28 4.95 0.55 -0.35
CA THR A 28 6.04 1.45 -0.73
C THR A 28 6.04 1.70 -2.24
N HIS A 29 6.64 2.80 -2.67
CA HIS A 29 6.63 3.24 -4.05
C HIS A 29 8.04 3.36 -4.62
N PHE A 30 8.32 2.55 -5.63
CA PHE A 30 9.45 2.72 -6.52
C PHE A 30 8.89 2.81 -7.94
N LEU A 31 9.38 3.75 -8.74
CA LEU A 31 8.82 4.10 -10.03
C LEU A 31 9.93 4.38 -11.04
N PRO A 32 9.69 4.17 -12.34
CA PRO A 32 10.64 4.63 -13.36
C PRO A 32 11.06 6.08 -13.10
N PRO A 33 12.36 6.44 -13.21
CA PRO A 33 12.85 7.76 -12.82
C PRO A 33 12.07 8.95 -13.41
N PRO A 34 11.61 8.93 -14.69
CA PRO A 34 10.80 10.01 -15.24
C PRO A 34 9.41 10.13 -14.59
N VAL A 35 8.84 9.00 -14.11
CA VAL A 35 7.55 8.98 -13.40
C VAL A 35 7.75 9.51 -11.99
N MET A 36 8.77 9.02 -11.28
CA MET A 36 9.09 9.49 -9.92
C MET A 36 9.33 11.00 -9.90
N ALA A 37 10.04 11.54 -10.88
CA ALA A 37 10.26 12.99 -10.99
C ALA A 37 8.94 13.77 -11.09
N LYS A 38 7.96 13.27 -11.87
CA LYS A 38 6.62 13.88 -11.98
C LYS A 38 5.81 13.75 -10.68
N VAL A 39 5.88 12.59 -10.04
CA VAL A 39 5.22 12.35 -8.74
C VAL A 39 5.75 13.33 -7.68
N ARG A 40 7.07 13.47 -7.58
CA ARG A 40 7.70 14.44 -6.66
C ARG A 40 7.26 15.88 -6.93
N ALA A 41 7.19 16.27 -8.21
CA ALA A 41 6.71 17.60 -8.60
C ALA A 41 5.22 17.82 -8.22
N GLN A 42 4.39 16.78 -8.28
CA GLN A 42 3.00 16.85 -7.82
C GLN A 42 2.92 17.03 -6.31
N PHE A 43 3.71 16.32 -5.52
CA PHE A 43 3.77 16.52 -4.06
C PHE A 43 4.28 17.93 -3.70
N ASP A 44 5.29 18.44 -4.40
CA ASP A 44 5.78 19.83 -4.21
C ASP A 44 4.69 20.87 -4.49
N ALA A 45 3.77 20.57 -5.41
CA ALA A 45 2.66 21.45 -5.78
C ALA A 45 1.35 21.16 -5.02
N ALA A 46 1.30 20.16 -4.14
CA ALA A 46 0.05 19.68 -3.54
C ALA A 46 -0.56 20.65 -2.50
N GLY A 47 0.23 21.56 -1.94
CA GLY A 47 -0.18 22.42 -0.83
C GLY A 47 -1.54 23.12 -1.01
N PRO A 48 -1.82 23.78 -2.13
CA PRO A 48 -3.12 24.41 -2.37
C PRO A 48 -4.30 23.42 -2.43
N LEU A 49 -4.07 22.18 -2.87
CA LEU A 49 -5.10 21.16 -3.02
C LEU A 49 -5.50 20.54 -1.69
N ILE A 50 -4.51 20.28 -0.83
CA ILE A 50 -4.70 19.54 0.44
C ILE A 50 -4.66 20.45 1.68
N GLY A 51 -4.50 21.78 1.49
CA GLY A 51 -4.49 22.76 2.56
C GLY A 51 -3.19 22.87 3.35
N ARG A 52 -2.14 22.11 2.96
CA ARG A 52 -0.81 22.16 3.63
C ARG A 52 0.30 21.70 2.70
N PRO A 53 1.57 22.15 2.91
CA PRO A 53 2.72 21.62 2.18
C PRO A 53 2.92 20.12 2.42
N TRP A 54 3.41 19.42 1.39
CA TRP A 54 3.83 18.01 1.48
C TRP A 54 5.34 17.89 1.19
N PRO A 55 6.21 18.26 2.15
CA PRO A 55 7.66 18.21 1.96
C PRO A 55 8.14 16.76 2.05
N LEU A 56 8.43 16.13 0.92
CA LEU A 56 8.95 14.76 0.91
C LEU A 56 10.24 14.66 1.74
N HIS A 57 10.26 13.72 2.69
CA HIS A 57 11.40 13.49 3.57
C HIS A 57 12.53 12.73 2.86
N TYR A 58 12.20 11.79 1.98
CA TYR A 58 13.15 10.96 1.23
C TYR A 58 13.11 11.34 -0.25
N ARG A 59 14.23 11.87 -0.78
CA ARG A 59 14.29 12.38 -2.17
C ARG A 59 15.48 11.83 -2.96
N ASP A 60 16.13 10.83 -2.43
CA ASP A 60 17.31 10.24 -3.02
C ASP A 60 16.99 9.37 -4.26
N THR A 61 18.04 8.77 -4.84
CA THR A 61 17.91 7.79 -5.91
C THR A 61 17.36 6.47 -5.38
N ASP A 62 16.81 5.63 -6.26
CA ASP A 62 16.25 4.33 -5.88
C ASP A 62 17.26 3.47 -5.13
N ASP A 63 18.54 3.46 -5.54
CA ASP A 63 19.59 2.68 -4.87
C ASP A 63 19.78 3.14 -3.40
N VAL A 64 19.81 4.44 -3.16
CA VAL A 64 19.91 5.00 -1.80
C VAL A 64 18.65 4.72 -0.98
N LEU A 65 17.48 4.80 -1.61
CA LEU A 65 16.20 4.49 -0.96
C LEU A 65 16.09 3.01 -0.58
N VAL A 66 16.55 2.11 -1.44
CA VAL A 66 16.63 0.67 -1.16
C VAL A 66 17.58 0.40 0.01
N GLU A 67 18.78 0.99 -0.01
CA GLU A 67 19.73 0.86 1.11
C GLU A 67 19.15 1.43 2.42
N THR A 68 18.33 2.49 2.34
CA THR A 68 17.63 3.02 3.50
C THR A 68 16.66 2.00 4.08
N LEU A 69 15.81 1.36 3.26
CA LEU A 69 14.91 0.30 3.73
C LEU A 69 15.67 -0.90 4.31
N ARG A 70 16.78 -1.31 3.67
CA ARG A 70 17.69 -2.36 4.20
C ARG A 70 18.26 -1.97 5.56
N SER A 71 18.72 -0.74 5.70
CA SER A 71 19.27 -0.24 6.96
C SER A 71 18.20 -0.23 8.07
N PHE A 72 16.95 0.03 7.74
CA PHE A 72 15.81 -0.05 8.66
C PHE A 72 15.43 -1.50 9.03
N GLY A 73 15.92 -2.48 8.31
CA GLY A 73 15.57 -3.89 8.51
C GLY A 73 14.22 -4.26 7.91
N VAL A 74 13.82 -3.58 6.83
CA VAL A 74 12.66 -3.98 6.02
C VAL A 74 13.09 -5.18 5.19
N ALA A 75 12.58 -6.35 5.55
CA ALA A 75 12.98 -7.64 4.96
C ALA A 75 12.30 -7.90 3.61
N ARG A 76 11.07 -7.38 3.43
CA ARG A 76 10.33 -7.42 2.16
C ARG A 76 9.52 -6.13 2.02
N PHE A 77 9.43 -5.63 0.81
CA PHE A 77 8.65 -4.43 0.50
C PHE A 77 8.10 -4.47 -0.92
N THR A 78 7.08 -3.68 -1.19
CA THR A 78 6.49 -3.54 -2.53
C THR A 78 7.18 -2.43 -3.33
N ALA A 79 7.14 -2.54 -4.66
CA ALA A 79 7.49 -1.45 -5.58
C ALA A 79 6.21 -1.02 -6.33
N LEU A 80 5.25 -0.45 -5.59
CA LEU A 80 3.93 -0.16 -6.13
C LEU A 80 3.98 0.95 -7.18
N ALA A 81 3.65 0.59 -8.41
CA ALA A 81 3.35 1.50 -9.49
C ALA A 81 1.87 1.42 -9.85
N TYR A 82 1.30 2.49 -10.39
CA TYR A 82 -0.09 2.49 -10.85
C TYR A 82 -0.25 3.27 -12.13
N ALA A 83 -1.00 2.69 -13.06
CA ALA A 83 -1.33 3.35 -14.32
C ALA A 83 -2.45 4.38 -14.12
N HIS A 84 -2.34 5.52 -14.80
CA HIS A 84 -3.32 6.60 -14.78
C HIS A 84 -3.81 6.98 -16.18
N LYS A 85 -3.44 6.21 -17.21
CA LYS A 85 -3.88 6.37 -18.59
C LYS A 85 -3.65 5.08 -19.37
N PRO A 86 -4.37 4.86 -20.49
CA PRO A 86 -4.17 3.71 -21.36
C PRO A 86 -2.72 3.58 -21.87
N GLY A 87 -2.28 2.34 -22.08
CA GLY A 87 -0.96 2.00 -22.61
C GLY A 87 0.20 2.19 -21.62
N MET A 88 -0.10 2.46 -20.34
CA MET A 88 0.93 2.69 -19.32
C MET A 88 1.21 1.44 -18.48
N ALA A 89 0.20 0.60 -18.27
CA ALA A 89 0.27 -0.47 -17.28
C ALA A 89 1.30 -1.54 -17.63
N ASP A 90 1.30 -2.06 -18.86
CA ASP A 90 2.23 -3.13 -19.25
C ASP A 90 3.70 -2.68 -19.17
N TRP A 91 3.99 -1.44 -19.57
CA TRP A 91 5.33 -0.85 -19.42
C TRP A 91 5.75 -0.74 -17.94
N LEU A 92 4.85 -0.32 -17.05
CA LEU A 92 5.13 -0.25 -15.62
C LEU A 92 5.36 -1.66 -15.04
N ASN A 93 4.59 -2.65 -15.48
CA ASN A 93 4.75 -4.04 -15.04
C ASN A 93 6.10 -4.62 -15.45
N GLN A 94 6.57 -4.31 -16.67
CA GLN A 94 7.89 -4.70 -17.10
C GLN A 94 8.98 -4.05 -16.24
N TRP A 95 8.89 -2.74 -16.02
CA TRP A 95 9.86 -2.03 -15.18
C TRP A 95 9.90 -2.57 -13.74
N ALA A 96 8.72 -2.89 -13.16
CA ALA A 96 8.64 -3.42 -11.80
C ALA A 96 9.28 -4.82 -11.69
N ALA A 97 9.14 -5.67 -12.69
CA ALA A 97 9.82 -6.96 -12.77
C ALA A 97 11.35 -6.75 -12.82
N GLU A 98 11.84 -5.88 -13.71
CA GLU A 98 13.27 -5.55 -13.83
C GLU A 98 13.83 -4.92 -12.53
N PHE A 99 13.00 -4.18 -11.78
CA PHE A 99 13.38 -3.64 -10.48
C PHE A 99 13.53 -4.76 -9.44
N ALA A 100 12.57 -5.67 -9.34
CA ALA A 100 12.60 -6.80 -8.41
C ALA A 100 13.77 -7.76 -8.72
N ASP A 101 14.13 -7.97 -9.98
CA ASP A 101 15.30 -8.77 -10.38
C ASP A 101 16.62 -8.21 -9.79
N ARG A 102 16.70 -6.89 -9.62
CA ARG A 102 17.89 -6.23 -9.05
C ARG A 102 17.84 -6.06 -7.53
N VAL A 103 16.63 -6.14 -6.95
CA VAL A 103 16.38 -5.86 -5.53
C VAL A 103 15.62 -7.04 -4.93
N PRO A 104 16.32 -8.04 -4.38
CA PRO A 104 15.71 -9.30 -3.92
C PRO A 104 14.66 -9.14 -2.80
N GLU A 105 14.71 -8.03 -2.05
CA GLU A 105 13.71 -7.71 -1.02
C GLU A 105 12.42 -7.14 -1.60
N ALA A 106 12.46 -6.63 -2.84
CA ALA A 106 11.27 -6.09 -3.51
C ALA A 106 10.36 -7.21 -4.01
N LEU A 107 9.07 -7.06 -3.75
CA LEU A 107 8.04 -7.90 -4.35
C LEU A 107 7.86 -7.54 -5.83
N VAL A 108 7.62 -8.53 -6.67
CA VAL A 108 7.23 -8.30 -8.06
C VAL A 108 5.83 -7.70 -8.08
N CYS A 109 5.74 -6.41 -8.34
CA CYS A 109 4.48 -5.67 -8.36
C CYS A 109 3.95 -5.48 -9.78
N GLY A 110 2.63 -5.41 -9.92
CA GLY A 110 1.96 -5.12 -11.16
C GLY A 110 0.86 -4.08 -11.00
N THR A 111 0.37 -3.60 -12.13
CA THR A 111 -0.78 -2.69 -12.20
C THR A 111 -1.60 -2.99 -13.44
N PHE A 112 -2.83 -2.50 -13.47
CA PHE A 112 -3.68 -2.55 -14.65
C PHE A 112 -4.57 -1.31 -14.74
N PHE A 113 -5.11 -1.08 -15.93
CA PHE A 113 -5.93 0.08 -16.25
C PHE A 113 -7.10 -0.37 -17.14
N PRO A 114 -8.28 0.29 -17.11
CA PRO A 114 -9.38 -0.07 -18.01
C PRO A 114 -9.04 0.22 -19.46
N GLU A 115 -8.62 -0.83 -20.15
CA GLU A 115 -8.27 -0.86 -21.58
C GLU A 115 -8.46 -2.27 -22.13
N GLU A 116 -8.70 -2.41 -23.44
CA GLU A 116 -8.99 -3.69 -24.09
C GLU A 116 -7.92 -4.75 -23.88
N SER A 117 -6.66 -4.34 -23.73
CA SER A 117 -5.51 -5.22 -23.53
C SER A 117 -5.31 -5.68 -22.08
N ALA A 118 -6.10 -5.16 -21.11
CA ALA A 118 -5.87 -5.36 -19.68
C ALA A 118 -5.80 -6.84 -19.29
N ALA A 119 -6.78 -7.63 -19.67
CA ALA A 119 -6.82 -9.06 -19.36
C ALA A 119 -5.60 -9.80 -19.94
N ALA A 120 -5.20 -9.47 -21.17
CA ALA A 120 -4.11 -10.14 -21.86
C ALA A 120 -2.75 -9.91 -21.17
N TYR A 121 -2.38 -8.65 -20.87
CA TYR A 121 -1.08 -8.40 -20.23
C TYR A 121 -1.06 -8.80 -18.74
N VAL A 122 -2.21 -8.82 -18.07
CA VAL A 122 -2.32 -9.36 -16.71
C VAL A 122 -2.15 -10.88 -16.74
N ALA A 123 -2.90 -11.60 -17.60
CA ALA A 123 -2.79 -13.04 -17.73
C ALA A 123 -1.35 -13.50 -18.01
N ALA A 124 -0.63 -12.78 -18.87
CA ALA A 124 0.75 -13.10 -19.23
C ALA A 124 1.75 -13.00 -18.06
N ARG A 125 1.38 -12.37 -16.93
CA ARG A 125 2.27 -12.09 -15.80
C ARG A 125 1.76 -12.60 -14.43
N LEU A 126 0.59 -13.24 -14.38
CA LEU A 126 -0.02 -13.71 -13.12
C LEU A 126 0.86 -14.64 -12.31
N ASP A 127 1.65 -15.47 -12.98
CA ASP A 127 2.54 -16.44 -12.30
C ASP A 127 3.72 -15.77 -11.60
N THR A 128 4.11 -14.57 -12.04
CA THR A 128 5.27 -13.82 -11.50
C THR A 128 4.86 -12.69 -10.56
N ILE A 129 3.77 -11.98 -10.85
CA ILE A 129 3.33 -10.86 -10.02
C ILE A 129 2.84 -11.36 -8.65
N GLU A 130 3.42 -10.80 -7.59
CA GLU A 130 3.07 -11.12 -6.21
C GLU A 130 2.00 -10.19 -5.63
N VAL A 131 1.94 -8.93 -6.08
CA VAL A 131 0.97 -7.92 -5.62
C VAL A 131 0.62 -6.98 -6.78
N PHE A 132 -0.67 -6.71 -6.98
CA PHE A 132 -1.10 -5.63 -7.87
C PHE A 132 -1.37 -4.35 -7.10
N LYS A 133 -1.25 -3.21 -7.77
CA LYS A 133 -1.68 -1.89 -7.28
C LYS A 133 -2.57 -1.21 -8.29
N ILE A 134 -3.69 -0.66 -7.82
CA ILE A 134 -4.49 0.31 -8.56
C ILE A 134 -4.81 1.53 -7.70
N HIS A 135 -5.04 2.65 -8.35
CA HIS A 135 -5.36 3.91 -7.70
C HIS A 135 -6.55 4.57 -8.41
N VAL A 136 -7.76 4.31 -7.93
CA VAL A 136 -8.98 4.75 -8.60
C VAL A 136 -9.12 6.28 -8.67
N GLN A 137 -8.60 6.99 -7.67
CA GLN A 137 -8.62 8.45 -7.64
C GLN A 137 -7.69 9.06 -8.70
N VAL A 138 -6.40 8.68 -8.70
CA VAL A 138 -5.40 9.21 -9.66
C VAL A 138 -5.66 8.71 -11.07
N GLY A 139 -6.08 7.45 -11.21
CA GLY A 139 -6.46 6.86 -12.49
C GLY A 139 -7.76 7.41 -13.04
N ASN A 140 -8.60 8.01 -12.18
CA ASN A 140 -9.91 8.54 -12.51
C ASN A 140 -10.79 7.54 -13.27
N PHE A 141 -10.87 6.31 -12.80
CA PHE A 141 -11.68 5.25 -13.38
C PHE A 141 -12.47 4.49 -12.32
N SER A 142 -13.59 3.93 -12.74
CA SER A 142 -14.40 3.06 -11.89
C SER A 142 -13.74 1.68 -11.74
N PRO A 143 -13.60 1.13 -10.53
CA PRO A 143 -13.20 -0.26 -10.38
C PRO A 143 -14.21 -1.25 -10.99
N LEU A 144 -15.41 -0.76 -11.33
CA LEU A 144 -16.50 -1.50 -11.95
C LEU A 144 -16.55 -1.32 -13.47
N ASP A 145 -15.53 -0.72 -14.08
CA ASP A 145 -15.44 -0.57 -15.54
C ASP A 145 -15.48 -1.93 -16.21
N LEU A 146 -16.32 -2.09 -17.24
CA LEU A 146 -16.53 -3.36 -17.92
C LEU A 146 -15.26 -3.93 -18.56
N LEU A 147 -14.31 -3.06 -18.96
CA LEU A 147 -13.01 -3.47 -19.48
C LEU A 147 -12.13 -4.16 -18.43
N LEU A 148 -12.46 -4.04 -17.14
CA LEU A 148 -11.74 -4.68 -16.05
C LEU A 148 -12.38 -5.97 -15.56
N ASP A 149 -13.60 -6.32 -15.97
CA ASP A 149 -14.34 -7.46 -15.41
C ASP A 149 -13.58 -8.78 -15.58
N GLU A 150 -13.06 -9.05 -16.78
CA GLU A 150 -12.22 -10.24 -17.03
C GLU A 150 -10.92 -10.18 -16.24
N THR A 151 -10.28 -9.00 -16.16
CA THR A 151 -9.04 -8.80 -15.39
C THR A 151 -9.25 -9.11 -13.90
N TRP A 152 -10.34 -8.63 -13.31
CA TRP A 152 -10.70 -8.93 -11.93
C TRP A 152 -10.94 -10.44 -11.73
N GLY A 153 -11.61 -11.08 -12.68
CA GLY A 153 -11.80 -12.54 -12.67
C GLY A 153 -10.49 -13.30 -12.61
N LEU A 154 -9.55 -12.97 -13.50
CA LEU A 154 -8.20 -13.58 -13.56
C LEU A 154 -7.42 -13.40 -12.26
N VAL A 155 -7.40 -12.18 -11.72
CA VAL A 155 -6.68 -11.86 -10.47
C VAL A 155 -7.31 -12.57 -9.28
N ALA A 156 -8.66 -12.65 -9.23
CA ALA A 156 -9.40 -13.36 -8.19
C ALA A 156 -9.12 -14.88 -8.21
N GLU A 157 -9.06 -15.49 -9.40
CA GLU A 157 -8.73 -16.91 -9.58
C GLU A 157 -7.29 -17.22 -9.15
N ALA A 158 -6.35 -16.38 -9.55
CA ALA A 158 -4.94 -16.52 -9.16
C ALA A 158 -4.73 -16.27 -7.65
N GLY A 159 -5.67 -15.61 -6.97
CA GLY A 159 -5.54 -15.24 -5.56
C GLY A 159 -4.45 -14.23 -5.28
N THR A 160 -3.97 -13.52 -6.31
CA THR A 160 -2.97 -12.48 -6.16
C THR A 160 -3.59 -11.24 -5.48
N PRO A 161 -3.02 -10.73 -4.38
CA PRO A 161 -3.59 -9.57 -3.70
C PRO A 161 -3.47 -8.28 -4.53
N VAL A 162 -4.47 -7.42 -4.39
CA VAL A 162 -4.49 -6.08 -5.01
C VAL A 162 -4.54 -5.02 -3.93
N VAL A 163 -3.52 -4.18 -3.84
CA VAL A 163 -3.55 -2.95 -3.05
C VAL A 163 -4.35 -1.90 -3.82
N ILE A 164 -5.48 -1.48 -3.27
CA ILE A 164 -6.37 -0.52 -3.90
C ILE A 164 -6.46 0.78 -3.08
N HIS A 165 -6.13 1.91 -3.69
CA HIS A 165 -6.46 3.22 -3.11
C HIS A 165 -7.90 3.56 -3.52
N ALA A 166 -8.83 3.32 -2.61
CA ALA A 166 -10.26 3.49 -2.81
C ALA A 166 -10.92 4.45 -1.81
N GLY A 167 -10.29 4.77 -0.68
CA GLY A 167 -10.76 5.81 0.23
C GLY A 167 -10.82 7.17 -0.46
N SER A 168 -11.69 8.07 0.00
CA SER A 168 -11.88 9.37 -0.63
C SER A 168 -10.89 10.44 -0.16
N GLY A 169 -10.03 10.14 0.81
CA GLY A 169 -8.96 11.04 1.21
C GLY A 169 -7.79 11.12 0.22
N PRO A 170 -7.04 12.24 0.20
CA PRO A 170 -7.33 13.50 0.90
C PRO A 170 -8.40 14.35 0.21
N VAL A 171 -8.77 14.05 -1.04
CA VAL A 171 -9.78 14.78 -1.82
C VAL A 171 -10.73 13.77 -2.46
N PRO A 172 -12.04 13.86 -2.23
CA PRO A 172 -13.02 12.97 -2.85
C PRO A 172 -12.97 12.99 -4.37
N ALA A 173 -13.17 11.82 -4.99
CA ALA A 173 -13.28 11.67 -6.44
C ALA A 173 -14.51 10.82 -6.81
N ALA A 174 -14.86 10.81 -8.10
CA ALA A 174 -16.10 10.18 -8.58
C ALA A 174 -16.23 8.68 -8.26
N TYR A 175 -15.10 7.98 -8.16
CA TYR A 175 -15.08 6.52 -8.03
C TYR A 175 -14.50 6.03 -6.69
N THR A 176 -14.26 6.95 -5.74
CA THR A 176 -13.76 6.62 -4.40
C THR A 176 -14.91 6.27 -3.44
N GLY A 177 -14.56 5.65 -2.33
CA GLY A 177 -15.49 5.25 -1.28
C GLY A 177 -15.78 3.76 -1.23
N PRO A 178 -16.44 3.28 -0.16
CA PRO A 178 -16.69 1.86 0.08
C PRO A 178 -17.72 1.23 -0.86
N GLY A 179 -18.66 1.99 -1.40
CA GLY A 179 -19.74 1.50 -2.27
C GLY A 179 -19.23 0.75 -3.50
N PRO A 180 -18.40 1.38 -4.38
CA PRO A 180 -17.84 0.70 -5.54
C PRO A 180 -16.99 -0.53 -5.19
N VAL A 181 -16.28 -0.51 -4.04
CA VAL A 181 -15.49 -1.66 -3.57
C VAL A 181 -16.40 -2.80 -3.13
N GLY A 182 -17.48 -2.51 -2.39
CA GLY A 182 -18.46 -3.51 -1.97
C GLY A 182 -19.14 -4.17 -3.17
N GLU A 183 -19.48 -3.42 -4.21
CA GLU A 183 -20.04 -3.96 -5.45
C GLU A 183 -19.01 -4.84 -6.20
N LEU A 184 -17.74 -4.39 -6.28
CA LEU A 184 -16.66 -5.18 -6.87
C LEU A 184 -16.51 -6.54 -6.16
N LEU A 185 -16.49 -6.54 -4.83
CA LEU A 185 -16.42 -7.77 -4.03
C LEU A 185 -17.63 -8.68 -4.22
N SER A 186 -18.80 -8.10 -4.46
CA SER A 186 -20.01 -8.88 -4.76
C SER A 186 -19.93 -9.58 -6.13
N ARG A 187 -19.30 -8.94 -7.12
CA ARG A 187 -19.06 -9.53 -8.45
C ARG A 187 -17.93 -10.56 -8.43
N HIS A 188 -16.88 -10.29 -7.66
CA HIS A 188 -15.66 -11.10 -7.57
C HIS A 188 -15.37 -11.54 -6.12
N PRO A 189 -16.17 -12.44 -5.51
CA PRO A 189 -16.08 -12.76 -4.08
C PRO A 189 -14.78 -13.46 -3.66
N ARG A 190 -14.01 -13.97 -4.61
CA ARG A 190 -12.68 -14.57 -4.36
C ARG A 190 -11.53 -13.57 -4.44
N LEU A 191 -11.82 -12.33 -4.81
CA LEU A 191 -10.81 -11.28 -4.92
C LEU A 191 -10.17 -11.00 -3.57
N ARG A 192 -8.84 -10.92 -3.55
CA ARG A 192 -8.06 -10.58 -2.37
C ARG A 192 -7.65 -9.11 -2.44
N LEU A 193 -8.30 -8.26 -1.64
CA LEU A 193 -8.03 -6.84 -1.62
C LEU A 193 -7.26 -6.42 -0.37
N VAL A 194 -6.38 -5.44 -0.53
CA VAL A 194 -5.77 -4.66 0.55
C VAL A 194 -6.18 -3.21 0.34
N ILE A 195 -7.03 -2.70 1.22
CA ILE A 195 -7.51 -1.32 1.16
C ILE A 195 -6.43 -0.41 1.73
N ALA A 196 -5.89 0.47 0.89
CA ALA A 196 -4.86 1.42 1.27
C ALA A 196 -5.37 2.43 2.32
N HIS A 197 -4.49 2.86 3.22
CA HIS A 197 -4.77 3.89 4.25
C HIS A 197 -5.99 3.57 5.13
N LEU A 198 -6.29 2.28 5.37
CA LEU A 198 -7.51 1.83 6.04
C LEU A 198 -8.82 2.34 5.39
N GLY A 199 -8.73 2.82 4.15
CA GLY A 199 -9.87 3.42 3.43
C GLY A 199 -10.25 4.83 3.90
N ALA A 200 -9.30 5.59 4.45
CA ALA A 200 -9.55 6.92 5.01
C ALA A 200 -10.26 7.88 4.01
N PRO A 201 -11.18 8.71 4.50
CA PRO A 201 -11.68 8.83 5.87
C PRO A 201 -12.85 7.89 6.23
N GLU A 202 -13.30 7.02 5.30
CA GLU A 202 -14.45 6.12 5.48
C GLU A 202 -14.05 4.85 6.27
N TYR A 203 -13.34 5.04 7.40
CA TYR A 203 -12.77 3.96 8.21
C TYR A 203 -13.81 2.92 8.66
N ALA A 204 -14.97 3.36 9.17
CA ALA A 204 -15.98 2.46 9.72
C ALA A 204 -16.52 1.49 8.68
N GLU A 205 -16.75 1.99 7.46
CA GLU A 205 -17.30 1.23 6.34
C GLU A 205 -16.25 0.27 5.76
N PHE A 206 -14.98 0.69 5.63
CA PHE A 206 -13.93 -0.20 5.15
C PHE A 206 -13.53 -1.26 6.18
N LEU A 207 -13.58 -0.95 7.49
CA LEU A 207 -13.47 -1.98 8.52
C LEU A 207 -14.62 -2.99 8.40
N ALA A 208 -15.86 -2.53 8.15
CA ALA A 208 -17.01 -3.43 7.96
C ALA A 208 -16.84 -4.34 6.73
N LEU A 209 -16.26 -3.84 5.63
CA LEU A 209 -15.91 -4.69 4.49
C LEU A 209 -14.86 -5.74 4.86
N ALA A 210 -13.84 -5.38 5.62
CA ALA A 210 -12.83 -6.32 6.07
C ALA A 210 -13.39 -7.36 7.05
N GLU A 211 -14.37 -7.01 7.90
CA GLU A 211 -15.06 -7.93 8.81
C GLU A 211 -15.95 -8.92 8.06
N SER A 212 -16.67 -8.46 7.04
CA SER A 212 -17.66 -9.26 6.30
C SER A 212 -17.08 -10.09 5.16
N HIS A 213 -15.86 -9.79 4.69
CA HIS A 213 -15.20 -10.50 3.60
C HIS A 213 -13.87 -11.09 4.07
N GLU A 214 -13.74 -12.40 4.04
CA GLU A 214 -12.56 -13.14 4.49
C GLU A 214 -11.25 -12.64 3.84
N ARG A 215 -11.31 -12.27 2.57
CA ARG A 215 -10.16 -11.93 1.73
C ARG A 215 -9.90 -10.42 1.60
N VAL A 216 -10.57 -9.60 2.40
CA VAL A 216 -10.33 -8.15 2.47
C VAL A 216 -9.40 -7.84 3.63
N HIS A 217 -8.35 -7.12 3.33
CA HIS A 217 -7.31 -6.63 4.24
C HIS A 217 -7.23 -5.11 4.16
N LEU A 218 -6.51 -4.52 5.08
CA LEU A 218 -6.32 -3.07 5.22
C LEU A 218 -4.83 -2.80 5.42
N ASP A 219 -4.29 -1.72 4.90
CA ASP A 219 -2.95 -1.27 5.28
C ASP A 219 -2.96 0.00 6.13
N THR A 220 -1.92 0.16 6.93
CA THR A 220 -1.81 1.25 7.91
C THR A 220 -1.22 2.53 7.35
N THR A 221 -0.92 2.57 6.07
CA THR A 221 -0.22 3.68 5.42
C THR A 221 -0.79 5.03 5.84
N MET A 222 0.04 5.87 6.46
CA MET A 222 -0.25 7.21 6.96
C MET A 222 -1.39 7.35 7.99
N ALA A 223 -2.27 6.37 8.13
CA ALA A 223 -3.59 6.48 8.74
C ALA A 223 -3.64 6.99 10.19
N PHE A 224 -2.56 6.87 10.94
CA PHE A 224 -2.49 7.27 12.37
C PHE A 224 -1.45 8.35 12.62
N THR A 225 -0.90 8.93 11.58
CA THR A 225 0.09 10.00 11.71
C THR A 225 -0.57 11.35 11.96
N ASP A 226 0.12 12.21 12.68
CA ASP A 226 -0.36 13.57 12.93
C ASP A 226 -0.55 14.33 11.61
N PHE A 227 0.35 14.09 10.66
CA PHE A 227 0.27 14.69 9.33
C PHE A 227 -1.05 14.37 8.63
N PHE A 228 -1.49 13.11 8.68
CA PHE A 228 -2.72 12.68 8.03
C PHE A 228 -3.97 13.14 8.80
N SER A 229 -3.91 13.14 10.12
CA SER A 229 -4.97 13.64 10.98
C SER A 229 -5.29 15.12 10.73
N GLU A 230 -4.27 15.95 10.51
CA GLU A 230 -4.43 17.36 10.18
C GLU A 230 -5.06 17.62 8.80
N MET A 231 -5.10 16.62 7.92
CA MET A 231 -5.79 16.66 6.64
C MET A 231 -7.23 16.10 6.70
N GLY A 232 -7.77 15.85 7.89
CA GLY A 232 -9.10 15.28 8.09
C GLY A 232 -9.14 13.75 8.17
N GLY A 233 -7.97 13.08 8.12
CA GLY A 233 -7.84 11.64 8.24
C GLY A 233 -7.75 11.13 9.68
N VAL A 234 -8.46 11.75 10.63
CA VAL A 234 -8.48 11.29 12.03
C VAL A 234 -9.18 9.95 12.14
N PHE A 235 -8.48 8.95 12.66
CA PHE A 235 -9.09 7.64 12.95
C PHE A 235 -9.98 7.75 14.20
N PRO A 236 -11.27 7.35 14.13
CA PRO A 236 -12.18 7.43 15.26
C PRO A 236 -11.78 6.45 16.37
N ALA A 237 -11.56 6.96 17.58
CA ALA A 237 -11.06 6.16 18.71
C ALA A 237 -12.00 4.99 19.09
N GLU A 238 -13.30 5.15 18.88
CA GLU A 238 -14.31 4.12 19.09
C GLU A 238 -14.16 2.89 18.17
N LEU A 239 -13.42 3.02 17.06
CA LEU A 239 -13.13 1.92 16.15
C LEU A 239 -11.89 1.10 16.57
N SER A 240 -11.14 1.53 17.59
CA SER A 240 -9.92 0.85 18.05
C SER A 240 -10.12 -0.63 18.42
N PRO A 241 -11.23 -1.05 19.07
CA PRO A 241 -11.47 -2.47 19.32
C PRO A 241 -11.60 -3.29 18.03
N ARG A 242 -12.31 -2.78 17.01
CA ARG A 242 -12.46 -3.44 15.71
C ARG A 242 -11.11 -3.53 14.99
N LEU A 243 -10.33 -2.45 14.99
CA LEU A 243 -8.98 -2.43 14.41
C LEU A 243 -8.07 -3.46 15.10
N ARG A 244 -8.15 -3.57 16.42
CA ARG A 244 -7.40 -4.55 17.19
C ARG A 244 -7.76 -5.98 16.78
N ASP A 245 -9.03 -6.30 16.74
CA ASP A 245 -9.52 -7.64 16.40
C ASP A 245 -9.15 -8.01 14.95
N LEU A 246 -9.30 -7.08 13.99
CA LEU A 246 -8.88 -7.27 12.60
C LEU A 246 -7.37 -7.47 12.50
N GLY A 247 -6.55 -6.72 13.24
CA GLY A 247 -5.10 -6.87 13.21
C GLY A 247 -4.64 -8.22 13.76
N LEU A 248 -5.18 -8.65 14.89
CA LEU A 248 -4.92 -9.98 15.46
C LEU A 248 -5.51 -11.11 14.61
N GLY A 249 -6.56 -10.82 13.84
CA GLY A 249 -7.17 -11.73 12.87
C GLY A 249 -6.47 -11.81 11.52
N GLY A 250 -5.29 -11.18 11.35
CA GLY A 250 -4.49 -11.28 10.13
C GLY A 250 -4.85 -10.26 9.04
N LYS A 251 -5.73 -9.29 9.31
CA LYS A 251 -6.32 -8.44 8.27
C LYS A 251 -5.74 -7.03 8.17
N VAL A 252 -4.89 -6.61 9.09
CA VAL A 252 -4.23 -5.30 9.07
C VAL A 252 -2.74 -5.50 8.80
N LEU A 253 -2.19 -4.74 7.88
CA LEU A 253 -0.83 -4.90 7.34
C LEU A 253 -0.07 -3.58 7.47
N LEU A 254 1.25 -3.64 7.69
CA LEU A 254 2.08 -2.44 7.66
C LEU A 254 2.18 -1.91 6.24
N GLY A 255 1.88 -0.63 6.08
CA GLY A 255 2.23 0.18 4.93
C GLY A 255 2.77 1.53 5.37
N SER A 256 3.67 2.13 4.61
CA SER A 256 4.31 3.40 4.96
C SER A 256 4.11 4.53 3.95
N ASP A 257 3.89 4.22 2.68
CA ASP A 257 3.96 5.15 1.53
C ASP A 257 5.40 5.63 1.21
N PHE A 258 6.40 4.99 1.82
CA PHE A 258 7.81 5.30 1.54
C PHE A 258 8.10 5.22 0.01
N PRO A 259 8.83 6.16 -0.57
CA PRO A 259 9.52 7.31 0.01
C PRO A 259 8.68 8.60 -0.01
N ASN A 260 7.41 8.55 -0.42
CA ASN A 260 6.59 9.73 -0.70
C ASN A 260 5.94 10.35 0.55
N ILE A 261 6.56 10.15 1.71
CA ILE A 261 6.10 10.62 3.01
C ILE A 261 6.79 11.91 3.44
N PRO A 262 6.09 12.80 4.15
CA PRO A 262 6.63 14.08 4.62
C PRO A 262 7.28 14.01 6.01
N TYR A 263 7.53 12.81 6.52
CA TYR A 263 8.08 12.55 7.85
C TYR A 263 9.04 11.35 7.81
N PRO A 264 9.89 11.16 8.85
CA PRO A 264 10.73 9.97 8.98
C PRO A 264 9.92 8.68 9.05
N TYR A 265 10.42 7.59 8.49
CA TYR A 265 9.77 6.26 8.51
C TYR A 265 9.42 5.80 9.94
N LEU A 266 10.29 6.11 10.88
CA LEU A 266 10.05 5.86 12.31
C LEU A 266 8.73 6.48 12.80
N HIS A 267 8.33 7.64 12.27
CA HIS A 267 7.08 8.30 12.67
C HIS A 267 5.85 7.44 12.38
N GLN A 268 5.83 6.74 11.24
CA GLN A 268 4.79 5.75 10.92
C GLN A 268 4.73 4.65 11.97
N LEU A 269 5.86 4.07 12.34
CA LEU A 269 5.93 2.99 13.33
C LEU A 269 5.51 3.46 14.73
N GLU A 270 5.97 4.65 15.14
CA GLU A 270 5.59 5.24 16.43
C GLU A 270 4.10 5.60 16.48
N SER A 271 3.49 5.96 15.34
CA SER A 271 2.06 6.19 15.28
C SER A 271 1.25 4.92 15.58
N LEU A 272 1.71 3.75 15.11
CA LEU A 272 1.11 2.46 15.44
C LEU A 272 1.27 2.13 16.92
N ARG A 273 2.43 2.40 17.50
CA ARG A 273 2.68 2.17 18.94
C ARG A 273 1.78 3.03 19.83
N ARG A 274 1.53 4.28 19.43
CA ARG A 274 0.62 5.19 20.16
C ARG A 274 -0.83 4.74 20.22
N LEU A 275 -1.25 3.77 19.38
CA LEU A 275 -2.59 3.17 19.47
C LEU A 275 -2.78 2.28 20.71
N GLU A 276 -1.70 1.86 21.37
CA GLU A 276 -1.71 1.03 22.59
C GLU A 276 -2.52 -0.28 22.44
N LEU A 277 -2.52 -0.87 21.23
CA LEU A 277 -3.25 -2.12 20.94
C LEU A 277 -2.49 -3.39 21.37
N GLY A 278 -1.28 -3.24 21.90
CA GLY A 278 -0.45 -4.31 22.45
C GLY A 278 0.60 -4.84 21.48
N ASP A 279 1.64 -5.49 22.04
CA ASP A 279 2.80 -5.97 21.29
C ASP A 279 2.43 -7.10 20.30
N ASP A 280 1.47 -7.95 20.64
CA ASP A 280 0.98 -9.00 19.73
C ASP A 280 0.35 -8.40 18.46
N TRP A 281 -0.40 -7.32 18.63
CA TRP A 281 -0.95 -6.57 17.50
C TRP A 281 0.15 -5.93 16.66
N LEU A 282 1.14 -5.32 17.28
CA LEU A 282 2.27 -4.71 16.56
C LEU A 282 3.08 -5.77 15.80
N ARG A 283 3.34 -6.95 16.39
CA ARG A 283 4.00 -8.07 15.70
C ARG A 283 3.19 -8.53 14.49
N ALA A 284 1.91 -8.76 14.69
CA ALA A 284 1.00 -9.19 13.64
C ALA A 284 1.02 -8.21 12.45
N VAL A 285 0.81 -6.91 12.72
CA VAL A 285 0.71 -5.87 11.68
C VAL A 285 2.05 -5.62 10.99
N ALA A 286 3.14 -5.52 11.76
CA ALA A 286 4.44 -5.14 11.21
C ALA A 286 5.14 -6.25 10.42
N HIS A 287 4.71 -7.52 10.57
CA HIS A 287 5.40 -8.64 9.97
C HIS A 287 4.48 -9.82 9.59
N ASP A 288 3.79 -10.43 10.59
CA ASP A 288 3.24 -11.77 10.43
C ASP A 288 2.08 -11.81 9.44
N ASN A 289 1.20 -10.81 9.47
CA ASN A 289 0.02 -10.73 8.61
C ASN A 289 0.41 -10.60 7.14
N ALA A 290 1.39 -9.75 6.83
CA ALA A 290 1.88 -9.60 5.47
C ALA A 290 2.57 -10.87 4.96
N ARG A 291 3.33 -11.56 5.81
CA ARG A 291 3.92 -12.86 5.46
C ARG A 291 2.86 -13.92 5.18
N ALA A 292 1.81 -13.97 5.98
CA ALA A 292 0.69 -14.90 5.78
C ALA A 292 -0.06 -14.60 4.47
N LEU A 293 -0.29 -13.31 4.16
CA LEU A 293 -0.95 -12.88 2.94
C LEU A 293 -0.15 -13.26 1.69
N LEU A 294 1.16 -12.97 1.70
CA LEU A 294 2.02 -13.12 0.52
C LEU A 294 2.46 -14.58 0.29
N GLY A 295 2.49 -15.40 1.35
CA GLY A 295 3.05 -16.75 1.26
C GLY A 295 4.57 -16.76 0.99
N PRO A 296 5.12 -17.93 0.61
CA PRO A 296 6.50 -18.00 0.19
C PRO A 296 6.73 -17.23 -1.12
N PRO A 297 7.95 -16.70 -1.37
CA PRO A 297 8.27 -16.05 -2.62
C PRO A 297 7.89 -16.91 -3.83
N LYS A 298 7.28 -16.33 -4.85
CA LYS A 298 7.09 -17.01 -6.14
C LYS A 298 8.48 -17.27 -6.73
N THR A 299 8.78 -18.51 -7.05
CA THR A 299 10.03 -18.86 -7.76
C THR A 299 9.92 -18.33 -9.20
N MET A 300 10.86 -17.48 -9.57
CA MET A 300 11.02 -17.05 -10.96
C MET A 300 11.52 -18.20 -11.83
#